data_8fb8785d0c6e81a40c16dca69d50a8eb
#
_entry.id   8fb8785d0c6e81a40c16dca69d50a8eb
#
_cell.length_a   1.000
_cell.length_b   1.000
_cell.length_c   1.000
_cell.angle_alpha   90.00
_cell.angle_beta   90.00
_cell.angle_gamma   90.00
#
_symmetry.space_group_name_H-M   'P 1'
#
loop_
_entity.id
_entity.type
_entity.pdbx_description
1 polymer ?
#
loop_
_entity_poly.entity_id
_entity_poly.type
_entity_poly.pdbx_seq_one_letter_code
_entity_poly.pdbx_strand_id
1 'polypeptide(L)'
;MTMTAMLSAIAFVLMMLEFSIPIMPSFIKLDFSELPALIGSFAMGPLSGTVICLIKNLLHLPMSSTGGVGELSNFILGAMFVIPAGLFYKKRKGRKSALIGSLVGAVLMSVVSVASNYFIVYPVYTAFMPMEAIINAYQVILPQADTLLKCLVIFNMPFTFAKGMMNVLITFLVYKHISLSLIHI
;
A
#
# COMPACT_ATOMS: atom_id res chain seq x y z
N MET A 1 2.33 -9.99 20.54
CA MET A 1 2.83 -10.82 19.44
C MET A 1 1.70 -11.55 18.69
N THR A 2 0.79 -12.25 19.36
CA THR A 2 -0.31 -13.01 18.70
C THR A 2 -1.17 -12.16 17.77
N MET A 3 -1.58 -10.96 18.20
CA MET A 3 -2.39 -10.04 17.39
C MET A 3 -1.65 -9.59 16.12
N THR A 4 -0.35 -9.30 16.23
CA THR A 4 0.48 -8.92 15.05
C THR A 4 0.56 -10.08 14.05
N ALA A 5 0.74 -11.31 14.53
CA ALA A 5 0.78 -12.50 13.68
C ALA A 5 -0.57 -12.74 12.98
N MET A 6 -1.68 -12.64 13.70
CA MET A 6 -3.03 -12.78 13.12
C MET A 6 -3.30 -11.72 12.04
N LEU A 7 -3.00 -10.45 12.33
CA LEU A 7 -3.17 -9.36 11.36
C LEU A 7 -2.24 -9.53 10.15
N SER A 8 -1.02 -10.07 10.34
CA SER A 8 -0.11 -10.39 9.23
C SER A 8 -0.65 -11.49 8.32
N ALA A 9 -1.26 -12.53 8.90
CA ALA A 9 -1.90 -13.60 8.14
C ALA A 9 -3.10 -13.08 7.34
N ILE A 10 -3.95 -12.25 7.96
CA ILE A 10 -5.07 -11.61 7.26
C ILE A 10 -4.55 -10.69 6.14
N ALA A 11 -3.51 -9.90 6.39
CA ALA A 11 -2.91 -9.02 5.40
C ALA A 11 -2.36 -9.82 4.21
N PHE A 12 -1.71 -10.96 4.45
CA PHE A 12 -1.23 -11.86 3.41
C PHE A 12 -2.38 -12.42 2.57
N VAL A 13 -3.46 -12.90 3.18
CA VAL A 13 -4.65 -13.39 2.45
C VAL A 13 -5.26 -12.28 1.60
N LEU A 14 -5.39 -11.06 2.13
CA LEU A 14 -5.90 -9.92 1.37
C LEU A 14 -4.96 -9.51 0.23
N MET A 15 -3.65 -9.71 0.37
CA MET A 15 -2.68 -9.50 -0.70
C MET A 15 -2.85 -10.52 -1.82
N MET A 16 -3.18 -11.77 -1.51
CA MET A 16 -3.48 -12.79 -2.53
C MET A 16 -4.76 -12.52 -3.32
N LEU A 17 -5.67 -11.71 -2.77
CA LEU A 17 -6.90 -11.26 -3.45
C LEU A 17 -6.67 -10.00 -4.30
N GLU A 18 -5.46 -9.81 -4.80
CA GLU A 18 -5.13 -8.70 -5.68
C GLU A 18 -5.81 -8.81 -7.05
N PHE A 19 -6.24 -7.70 -7.59
CA PHE A 19 -6.87 -7.62 -8.91
C PHE A 19 -6.40 -6.40 -9.69
N SER A 20 -6.35 -6.53 -11.01
CA SER A 20 -6.04 -5.41 -11.91
C SER A 20 -7.29 -4.61 -12.24
N ILE A 21 -7.12 -3.28 -12.35
CA ILE A 21 -8.20 -2.37 -12.74
C ILE A 21 -8.02 -2.03 -14.23
N PRO A 22 -9.09 -2.04 -15.06
CA PRO A 22 -8.99 -1.78 -16.51
C PRO A 22 -8.40 -0.42 -16.90
N ILE A 23 -8.42 0.55 -15.97
CA ILE A 23 -7.89 1.91 -16.19
C ILE A 23 -6.36 1.96 -15.97
N MET A 24 -5.76 0.86 -15.51
CA MET A 24 -4.33 0.77 -15.21
C MET A 24 -3.69 -0.37 -16.01
N PRO A 25 -2.39 -0.28 -16.34
CA PRO A 25 -1.66 -1.41 -16.88
C PRO A 25 -1.81 -2.67 -16.01
N SER A 26 -1.88 -3.84 -16.63
CA SER A 26 -2.20 -5.12 -15.95
C SER A 26 -1.21 -5.54 -14.86
N PHE A 27 0.01 -4.99 -14.87
CA PHE A 27 1.02 -5.21 -13.84
C PHE A 27 0.82 -4.35 -12.58
N ILE A 28 -0.11 -3.39 -12.61
CA ILE A 28 -0.49 -2.60 -11.43
C ILE A 28 -1.76 -3.20 -10.84
N LYS A 29 -1.65 -3.71 -9.63
CA LYS A 29 -2.73 -4.42 -8.96
C LYS A 29 -3.19 -3.68 -7.71
N LEU A 30 -4.48 -3.75 -7.45
CA LEU A 30 -5.09 -3.23 -6.24
C LEU A 30 -5.35 -4.39 -5.28
N ASP A 31 -4.98 -4.19 -4.03
CA ASP A 31 -5.28 -5.08 -2.91
C ASP A 31 -5.61 -4.26 -1.65
N PHE A 32 -6.15 -4.92 -0.64
CA PHE A 32 -6.52 -4.32 0.63
C PHE A 32 -5.61 -4.77 1.78
N SER A 33 -4.42 -5.23 1.48
CA SER A 33 -3.49 -5.80 2.47
C SER A 33 -2.92 -4.77 3.45
N GLU A 34 -2.97 -3.48 3.14
CA GLU A 34 -2.61 -2.39 4.06
C GLU A 34 -3.65 -2.19 5.18
N LEU A 35 -4.89 -2.67 5.01
CA LEU A 35 -5.96 -2.49 5.99
C LEU A 35 -5.62 -3.11 7.36
N PRO A 36 -5.23 -4.41 7.47
CA PRO A 36 -4.81 -4.97 8.76
C PRO A 36 -3.57 -4.30 9.35
N ALA A 37 -2.65 -3.83 8.48
CA ALA A 37 -1.45 -3.12 8.91
C ALA A 37 -1.80 -1.75 9.53
N LEU A 38 -2.77 -1.03 8.94
CA LEU A 38 -3.26 0.24 9.46
C LEU A 38 -3.99 0.03 10.81
N ILE A 39 -4.85 -0.99 10.92
CA ILE A 39 -5.50 -1.38 12.17
C ILE A 39 -4.45 -1.72 13.24
N GLY A 40 -3.45 -2.52 12.89
CA GLY A 40 -2.34 -2.87 13.77
C GLY A 40 -1.54 -1.66 14.23
N SER A 41 -1.33 -0.70 13.34
CA SER A 41 -0.65 0.57 13.65
C SER A 41 -1.43 1.42 14.65
N PHE A 42 -2.75 1.45 14.56
CA PHE A 42 -3.60 2.15 15.56
C PHE A 42 -3.69 1.40 16.88
N ALA A 43 -3.87 0.10 16.84
CA ALA A 43 -4.07 -0.70 18.05
C ALA A 43 -2.79 -0.89 18.88
N MET A 44 -1.67 -1.16 18.22
CA MET A 44 -0.41 -1.56 18.85
C MET A 44 0.75 -0.59 18.60
N GLY A 45 0.53 0.43 17.76
CA GLY A 45 1.53 1.42 17.40
C GLY A 45 2.20 1.19 16.04
N PRO A 46 2.92 2.22 15.53
CA PRO A 46 3.45 2.24 14.16
C PRO A 46 4.43 1.10 13.86
N LEU A 47 5.21 0.67 14.85
CA LEU A 47 6.14 -0.46 14.68
C LEU A 47 5.39 -1.75 14.34
N SER A 48 4.28 -2.03 15.02
CA SER A 48 3.48 -3.24 14.76
C SER A 48 2.87 -3.20 13.36
N GLY A 49 2.36 -2.04 12.91
CA GLY A 49 1.88 -1.87 11.54
C GLY A 49 2.97 -2.13 10.50
N THR A 50 4.19 -1.61 10.74
CA THR A 50 5.34 -1.83 9.86
C THR A 50 5.76 -3.31 9.83
N VAL A 51 5.76 -4.00 10.97
CA VAL A 51 6.05 -5.44 11.04
C VAL A 51 5.00 -6.25 10.28
N ILE A 52 3.73 -5.88 10.35
CA ILE A 52 2.66 -6.52 9.56
C ILE A 52 2.95 -6.34 8.06
N CYS A 53 3.31 -5.13 7.62
CA CYS A 53 3.71 -4.88 6.23
C CYS A 53 4.92 -5.74 5.82
N LEU A 54 5.91 -5.89 6.69
CA LEU A 54 7.09 -6.72 6.41
C LEU A 54 6.70 -8.19 6.26
N ILE A 55 5.97 -8.75 7.23
CA ILE A 55 5.61 -10.18 7.25
C ILE A 55 4.75 -10.55 6.04
N LYS A 56 3.71 -9.76 5.69
CA LYS A 56 2.86 -10.06 4.54
C LYS A 56 3.66 -10.13 3.24
N ASN A 57 4.61 -9.21 3.06
CA ASN A 57 5.44 -9.16 1.86
C ASN A 57 6.47 -10.30 1.83
N LEU A 58 7.06 -10.67 2.98
CA LEU A 58 7.93 -11.84 3.08
C LEU A 58 7.19 -13.14 2.76
N LEU A 59 5.96 -13.29 3.25
CA LEU A 59 5.13 -14.46 2.95
C LEU A 59 4.73 -14.53 1.47
N HIS A 60 4.61 -13.38 0.79
CA HIS A 60 4.25 -13.32 -0.62
C HIS A 60 5.44 -13.57 -1.57
N LEU A 61 6.70 -13.42 -1.10
CA LEU A 61 7.90 -13.61 -1.93
C LEU A 61 7.91 -14.89 -2.77
N PRO A 62 7.52 -16.08 -2.26
CA PRO A 62 7.50 -17.30 -3.07
C PRO A 62 6.52 -17.27 -4.25
N MET A 63 5.53 -16.38 -4.20
CA MET A 63 4.50 -16.19 -5.23
C MET A 63 4.78 -14.99 -6.13
N SER A 64 5.92 -14.31 -5.92
CA SER A 64 6.30 -13.10 -6.65
C SER A 64 6.50 -13.37 -8.13
N SER A 65 5.77 -12.65 -8.97
CA SER A 65 6.00 -12.61 -10.43
C SER A 65 7.09 -11.60 -10.83
N THR A 66 7.62 -10.83 -9.88
CA THR A 66 8.51 -9.70 -10.10
C THR A 66 9.89 -9.87 -9.46
N GLY A 67 10.22 -11.11 -9.06
CA GLY A 67 11.49 -11.41 -8.40
C GLY A 67 11.69 -10.73 -7.03
N GLY A 68 10.60 -10.39 -6.34
CA GLY A 68 10.63 -9.77 -5.01
C GLY A 68 10.67 -8.24 -5.00
N VAL A 69 10.85 -7.61 -6.17
CA VAL A 69 10.95 -6.14 -6.25
C VAL A 69 9.61 -5.46 -6.00
N GLY A 70 8.52 -6.07 -6.47
CA GLY A 70 7.17 -5.63 -6.19
C GLY A 70 6.86 -5.67 -4.70
N GLU A 71 7.26 -6.73 -4.02
CA GLU A 71 7.08 -6.92 -2.57
C GLU A 71 7.91 -5.92 -1.77
N LEU A 72 9.16 -5.65 -2.20
CA LEU A 72 10.00 -4.62 -1.58
C LEU A 72 9.36 -3.24 -1.69
N SER A 73 8.89 -2.87 -2.89
CA SER A 73 8.18 -1.61 -3.11
C SER A 73 6.91 -1.55 -2.27
N ASN A 74 6.09 -2.60 -2.26
CA ASN A 74 4.86 -2.68 -1.47
C ASN A 74 5.16 -2.52 0.03
N PHE A 75 6.25 -3.11 0.54
CA PHE A 75 6.69 -2.92 1.92
C PHE A 75 7.06 -1.47 2.21
N ILE A 76 7.87 -0.83 1.36
CA ILE A 76 8.26 0.58 1.52
C ILE A 76 7.02 1.47 1.54
N LEU A 77 6.11 1.29 0.59
CA LEU A 77 4.89 2.08 0.48
C LEU A 77 3.95 1.85 1.67
N GLY A 78 3.77 0.60 2.09
CA GLY A 78 2.99 0.26 3.27
C GLY A 78 3.56 0.87 4.55
N ALA A 79 4.89 0.83 4.74
CA ALA A 79 5.55 1.47 5.89
C ALA A 79 5.34 2.99 5.88
N MET A 80 5.50 3.65 4.72
CA MET A 80 5.26 5.09 4.56
C MET A 80 3.80 5.48 4.83
N PHE A 81 2.87 4.55 4.65
CA PHE A 81 1.46 4.74 4.96
C PHE A 81 1.16 4.57 6.46
N VAL A 82 1.59 3.46 7.07
CA VAL A 82 1.17 3.10 8.42
C VAL A 82 1.96 3.80 9.53
N ILE A 83 3.22 4.21 9.27
CA ILE A 83 4.05 4.90 10.28
C ILE A 83 3.46 6.26 10.66
N PRO A 84 3.19 7.19 9.72
CA PRO A 84 2.58 8.47 10.08
C PRO A 84 1.21 8.29 10.73
N ALA A 85 0.38 7.40 10.19
CA ALA A 85 -0.94 7.11 10.74
C ALA A 85 -0.86 6.71 12.22
N GLY A 86 0.03 5.77 12.55
CA GLY A 86 0.24 5.33 13.93
C GLY A 86 0.88 6.38 14.83
N LEU A 87 1.84 7.16 14.32
CA LEU A 87 2.48 8.23 15.10
C LEU A 87 1.50 9.34 15.49
N PHE A 88 0.67 9.79 14.55
CA PHE A 88 -0.37 10.79 14.84
C PHE A 88 -1.37 10.26 15.86
N TYR A 89 -1.83 9.02 15.69
CA TYR A 89 -2.76 8.40 16.60
C TYR A 89 -2.17 8.15 17.99
N LYS A 90 -0.88 7.77 18.07
CA LYS A 90 -0.17 7.59 19.34
C LYS A 90 -0.02 8.90 20.12
N LYS A 91 0.24 10.02 19.41
CA LYS A 91 0.36 11.35 20.07
C LYS A 91 -0.97 11.84 20.59
N ARG A 92 -2.05 11.65 19.87
CA ARG A 92 -3.38 12.12 20.26
C ARG A 92 -4.44 11.09 19.83
N LYS A 93 -4.89 10.28 20.78
CA LYS A 93 -5.94 9.29 20.53
C LYS A 93 -7.24 9.98 20.12
N GLY A 94 -7.85 9.54 19.03
CA GLY A 94 -9.13 10.03 18.53
C GLY A 94 -9.29 9.92 17.03
N ARG A 95 -10.54 9.93 16.57
CA ARG A 95 -10.89 9.76 15.15
C ARG A 95 -10.24 10.80 14.24
N LYS A 96 -10.21 12.07 14.68
CA LYS A 96 -9.57 13.17 13.90
C LYS A 96 -8.08 12.91 13.69
N SER A 97 -7.36 12.49 14.72
CA SER A 97 -5.94 12.20 14.65
C SER A 97 -5.64 10.97 13.77
N ALA A 98 -6.47 9.92 13.88
CA ALA A 98 -6.38 8.76 13.01
C ALA A 98 -6.59 9.16 11.53
N LEU A 99 -7.61 9.98 11.25
CA LEU A 99 -7.89 10.44 9.89
C LEU A 99 -6.76 11.31 9.32
N ILE A 100 -6.30 12.31 10.08
CA ILE A 100 -5.20 13.19 9.66
C ILE A 100 -3.92 12.38 9.43
N GLY A 101 -3.57 11.49 10.36
CA GLY A 101 -2.40 10.63 10.23
C GLY A 101 -2.46 9.70 9.03
N SER A 102 -3.64 9.12 8.75
CA SER A 102 -3.86 8.28 7.58
C SER A 102 -3.80 9.09 6.27
N LEU A 103 -4.34 10.30 6.26
CA LEU A 103 -4.26 11.18 5.09
C LEU A 103 -2.81 11.56 4.78
N VAL A 104 -2.04 11.95 5.80
CA VAL A 104 -0.60 12.22 5.67
C VAL A 104 0.13 10.97 5.19
N GLY A 105 -0.19 9.80 5.73
CA GLY A 105 0.37 8.53 5.28
C GLY A 105 0.05 8.23 3.82
N ALA A 106 -1.20 8.43 3.38
CA ALA A 106 -1.61 8.21 1.99
C ALA A 106 -0.88 9.17 1.01
N VAL A 107 -0.71 10.43 1.39
CA VAL A 107 0.06 11.41 0.60
C VAL A 107 1.53 10.98 0.51
N LEU A 108 2.17 10.64 1.64
CA LEU A 108 3.56 10.18 1.66
C LEU A 108 3.74 8.89 0.84
N MET A 109 2.84 7.92 0.99
CA MET A 109 2.82 6.70 0.21
C MET A 109 2.75 6.99 -1.29
N SER A 110 1.89 7.92 -1.73
CA SER A 110 1.73 8.26 -3.14
C SER A 110 2.95 8.99 -3.71
N VAL A 111 3.58 9.89 -2.97
CA VAL A 111 4.81 10.58 -3.39
C VAL A 111 5.98 9.60 -3.46
N VAL A 112 6.16 8.78 -2.41
CA VAL A 112 7.22 7.77 -2.36
C VAL A 112 7.01 6.69 -3.43
N SER A 113 5.77 6.41 -3.85
CA SER A 113 5.50 5.45 -4.93
C SER A 113 6.15 5.87 -6.25
N VAL A 114 6.14 7.16 -6.58
CA VAL A 114 6.82 7.68 -7.77
C VAL A 114 8.32 7.43 -7.69
N ALA A 115 8.94 7.79 -6.56
CA ALA A 115 10.38 7.60 -6.35
C ALA A 115 10.76 6.10 -6.33
N SER A 116 10.05 5.28 -5.58
CA SER A 116 10.29 3.84 -5.49
C SER A 116 10.15 3.15 -6.86
N ASN A 117 9.09 3.47 -7.59
CA ASN A 117 8.90 2.93 -8.92
C ASN A 117 9.99 3.40 -9.90
N TYR A 118 10.31 4.69 -9.89
CA TYR A 118 11.30 5.25 -10.82
C TYR A 118 12.71 4.71 -10.59
N PHE A 119 13.15 4.61 -9.33
CA PHE A 119 14.53 4.24 -8.99
C PHE A 119 14.73 2.75 -8.72
N ILE A 120 13.71 2.02 -8.29
CA ILE A 120 13.84 0.62 -7.85
C ILE A 120 13.08 -0.31 -8.79
N VAL A 121 11.75 -0.12 -8.95
CA VAL A 121 10.90 -1.12 -9.60
C VAL A 121 11.15 -1.18 -11.09
N TYR A 122 11.03 -0.06 -11.78
CA TYR A 122 11.14 -0.07 -13.25
C TYR A 122 12.56 -0.35 -13.77
N PRO A 123 13.66 0.10 -13.13
CA PRO A 123 14.99 -0.36 -13.53
C PRO A 123 15.17 -1.88 -13.46
N VAL A 124 14.56 -2.55 -12.47
CA VAL A 124 14.60 -4.00 -12.40
C VAL A 124 13.65 -4.64 -13.41
N TYR A 125 12.49 -4.04 -13.67
CA TYR A 125 11.57 -4.52 -14.70
C TYR A 125 12.18 -4.51 -16.08
N THR A 126 13.13 -3.60 -16.38
CA THR A 126 13.83 -3.58 -17.67
C THR A 126 14.68 -4.82 -17.94
N ALA A 127 15.00 -5.59 -16.89
CA ALA A 127 15.65 -6.89 -17.04
C ALA A 127 14.70 -7.97 -17.61
N PHE A 128 13.39 -7.79 -17.47
CA PHE A 128 12.37 -8.75 -17.92
C PHE A 128 11.55 -8.25 -19.10
N MET A 129 11.40 -6.93 -19.24
CA MET A 129 10.56 -6.30 -20.25
C MET A 129 11.21 -5.00 -20.75
N PRO A 130 11.31 -4.75 -22.07
CA PRO A 130 11.84 -3.49 -22.58
C PRO A 130 11.08 -2.26 -22.05
N MET A 131 11.78 -1.18 -21.75
CA MET A 131 11.17 0.06 -21.22
C MET A 131 10.09 0.61 -22.19
N GLU A 132 10.31 0.45 -23.48
CA GLU A 132 9.34 0.82 -24.53
C GLU A 132 8.01 0.09 -24.37
N ALA A 133 8.04 -1.22 -24.07
CA ALA A 133 6.82 -2.00 -23.85
C ALA A 133 6.06 -1.53 -22.59
N ILE A 134 6.78 -1.12 -21.55
CA ILE A 134 6.19 -0.54 -20.35
C ILE A 134 5.51 0.78 -20.67
N ILE A 135 6.20 1.69 -21.36
CA ILE A 135 5.64 3.01 -21.75
C ILE A 135 4.45 2.81 -22.70
N ASN A 136 4.55 1.92 -23.66
CA ASN A 136 3.45 1.60 -24.59
C ASN A 136 2.20 1.13 -23.86
N ALA A 137 2.34 0.33 -22.79
CA ALA A 137 1.20 -0.10 -21.99
C ALA A 137 0.44 1.08 -21.34
N TYR A 138 1.13 2.16 -20.97
CA TYR A 138 0.51 3.40 -20.50
C TYR A 138 -0.05 4.24 -21.66
N GLN A 139 0.64 4.27 -22.82
CA GLN A 139 0.21 5.04 -23.99
C GLN A 139 -1.08 4.49 -24.62
N VAL A 140 -1.35 3.20 -24.47
CA VAL A 140 -2.66 2.62 -24.86
C VAL A 140 -3.80 3.32 -24.12
N ILE A 141 -3.56 3.77 -22.89
CA ILE A 141 -4.57 4.44 -22.04
C ILE A 141 -4.52 5.96 -22.28
N LEU A 142 -3.31 6.53 -22.32
CA LEU A 142 -3.08 7.96 -22.52
C LEU A 142 -1.89 8.18 -23.48
N PRO A 143 -2.14 8.49 -24.76
CA PRO A 143 -1.07 8.66 -25.77
C PRO A 143 -0.04 9.74 -25.45
N GLN A 144 -0.36 10.69 -24.57
CA GLN A 144 0.53 11.79 -24.17
C GLN A 144 1.56 11.38 -23.09
N ALA A 145 1.48 10.17 -22.55
CA ALA A 145 2.41 9.64 -21.55
C ALA A 145 3.67 9.09 -22.22
N ASP A 146 4.54 9.98 -22.70
CA ASP A 146 5.74 9.69 -23.50
C ASP A 146 6.99 9.38 -22.66
N THR A 147 6.98 9.67 -21.36
CA THR A 147 8.09 9.42 -20.45
C THR A 147 7.65 8.64 -19.23
N LEU A 148 8.56 7.80 -18.68
CA LEU A 148 8.29 7.03 -17.47
C LEU A 148 7.81 7.91 -16.33
N LEU A 149 8.44 9.07 -16.10
CA LEU A 149 8.06 9.98 -15.03
C LEU A 149 6.62 10.50 -15.18
N LYS A 150 6.21 10.85 -16.40
CA LYS A 150 4.82 11.25 -16.67
C LYS A 150 3.85 10.10 -16.40
N CYS A 151 4.18 8.87 -16.81
CA CYS A 151 3.38 7.68 -16.51
C CYS A 151 3.20 7.53 -14.99
N LEU A 152 4.27 7.66 -14.22
CA LEU A 152 4.23 7.49 -12.76
C LEU A 152 3.42 8.59 -12.06
N VAL A 153 3.60 9.84 -12.48
CA VAL A 153 2.89 10.98 -11.85
C VAL A 153 1.40 10.98 -12.23
N ILE A 154 1.06 10.63 -13.47
CA ILE A 154 -0.33 10.68 -13.95
C ILE A 154 -1.12 9.44 -13.49
N PHE A 155 -0.51 8.26 -13.45
CA PHE A 155 -1.20 7.01 -13.16
C PHE A 155 -0.87 6.47 -11.76
N ASN A 156 0.40 6.23 -11.43
CA ASN A 156 0.77 5.54 -10.20
C ASN A 156 0.52 6.39 -8.95
N MET A 157 0.81 7.68 -9.00
CA MET A 157 0.62 8.58 -7.86
C MET A 157 -0.86 8.68 -7.43
N PRO A 158 -1.82 9.03 -8.32
CA PRO A 158 -3.23 9.09 -7.95
C PRO A 158 -3.81 7.71 -7.62
N PHE A 159 -3.37 6.66 -8.30
CA PHE A 159 -3.78 5.29 -8.00
C PHE A 159 -3.35 4.88 -6.57
N THR A 160 -2.09 5.12 -6.22
CA THR A 160 -1.55 4.79 -4.88
C THR A 160 -2.25 5.59 -3.80
N PHE A 161 -2.54 6.88 -4.06
CA PHE A 161 -3.33 7.71 -3.15
C PHE A 161 -4.75 7.16 -2.98
N ALA A 162 -5.43 6.82 -4.07
CA ALA A 162 -6.77 6.23 -4.03
C ALA A 162 -6.79 4.90 -3.28
N LYS A 163 -5.79 4.02 -3.52
CA LYS A 163 -5.60 2.77 -2.77
C LYS A 163 -5.48 3.04 -1.26
N GLY A 164 -4.64 4.00 -0.87
CA GLY A 164 -4.51 4.42 0.53
C GLY A 164 -5.82 4.91 1.12
N MET A 165 -6.54 5.78 0.41
CA MET A 165 -7.82 6.32 0.88
C MET A 165 -8.92 5.27 0.97
N MET A 166 -8.96 4.29 0.08
CA MET A 166 -9.88 3.15 0.18
C MET A 166 -9.59 2.32 1.44
N ASN A 167 -8.32 2.04 1.73
CA ASN A 167 -7.93 1.36 2.97
C ASN A 167 -8.32 2.17 4.21
N VAL A 168 -8.17 3.50 4.19
CA VAL A 168 -8.63 4.40 5.27
C VAL A 168 -10.14 4.27 5.44
N LEU A 169 -10.91 4.42 4.38
CA LEU A 169 -12.37 4.36 4.43
C LEU A 169 -12.86 3.04 5.03
N ILE A 170 -12.34 1.91 4.54
CA ILE A 170 -12.72 0.58 5.04
C ILE A 170 -12.28 0.43 6.51
N THR A 171 -11.08 0.88 6.87
CA THR A 171 -10.61 0.84 8.27
C THR A 171 -11.57 1.58 9.20
N PHE A 172 -12.04 2.77 8.81
CA PHE A 172 -12.98 3.53 9.63
C PHE A 172 -14.38 2.90 9.71
N LEU A 173 -14.84 2.25 8.64
CA LEU A 173 -16.08 1.48 8.64
C LEU A 173 -15.99 0.26 9.57
N VAL A 174 -14.91 -0.49 9.46
CA VAL A 174 -14.65 -1.67 10.29
C VAL A 174 -14.40 -1.27 11.76
N TYR A 175 -13.62 -0.21 12.00
CA TYR A 175 -13.31 0.28 13.34
C TYR A 175 -14.57 0.65 14.14
N LYS A 176 -15.59 1.18 13.48
CA LYS A 176 -16.88 1.48 14.14
C LYS A 176 -17.51 0.22 14.76
N HIS A 177 -17.33 -0.93 14.13
CA HIS A 177 -17.87 -2.22 14.60
C HIS A 177 -16.93 -2.91 15.61
N ILE A 178 -15.62 -2.82 15.44
CA ILE A 178 -14.62 -3.42 16.32
C ILE A 178 -14.50 -2.65 17.65
N SER A 179 -14.61 -1.33 17.61
CA SER A 179 -14.55 -0.48 18.81
C SER A 179 -15.63 -0.82 19.84
N LEU A 180 -16.80 -1.27 19.39
CA LEU A 180 -17.88 -1.73 20.27
C LEU A 180 -17.54 -3.09 20.93
N SER A 181 -16.73 -3.90 20.29
CA SER A 181 -16.28 -5.21 20.82
C SER A 181 -15.11 -5.09 21.81
N LEU A 182 -14.25 -4.08 21.64
CA LEU A 182 -13.07 -3.85 22.52
C LEU A 182 -13.41 -3.13 23.81
N ILE A 183 -14.59 -2.53 23.94
CA ILE A 183 -15.06 -1.88 25.19
C ILE A 183 -15.60 -2.93 26.18
N HIS A 184 -15.84 -4.16 25.74
CA HIS A 184 -16.35 -5.25 26.56
C HIS A 184 -15.29 -6.28 26.99
N ILE A 185 -14.00 -6.00 26.79
CA ILE A 185 -12.87 -6.75 27.32
C ILE A 185 -12.02 -5.82 28.21
#